data_4e3452dbe48c1f9c141a0d702cfca57d
#
_entry.id   4e3452dbe48c1f9c141a0d702cfca57d
#
_cell.length_a   1.000
_cell.length_b   1.000
_cell.length_c   1.000
_cell.angle_alpha   90.00
_cell.angle_beta   90.00
_cell.angle_gamma   90.00
#
_symmetry.space_group_name_H-M   'P 1'
#
loop_
_entity.id
_entity.type
_entity.pdbx_description
1 polymer ?
#
loop_
_entity_poly.entity_id
_entity_poly.type
_entity_poly.pdbx_seq_one_letter_code
_entity_poly.pdbx_strand_id
1 'polypeptide(L)'
;VVLRINSGGGEAYASEQLWRAVSMLNKKKPVVVSMGGMTASGAYYMSMGARYVMAQPTTLTGSIGIFGALPDWSDLMTQKLGFKYDEVKTNRHSSYGTAGSTRHWTPEEIGILQANVNRGYALFRKRVADGRKLPVEQVEQIAQGRVWLGTDAKSIKLVDGLGNLNDAIAKAAQLAKISDYGTQEYPASAD
;
A
#
# COMPACT_ATOMS: atom_id res chain seq x y z
N VAL A 1 13.38 14.06 -8.03
CA VAL A 1 12.81 12.86 -8.67
C VAL A 1 11.31 12.95 -8.62
N VAL A 2 10.62 12.59 -9.73
CA VAL A 2 9.16 12.42 -9.74
C VAL A 2 8.85 10.95 -9.85
N LEU A 3 8.01 10.46 -8.95
CA LEU A 3 7.48 9.10 -8.96
C LEU A 3 6.02 9.14 -9.40
N ARG A 4 5.77 8.72 -10.66
CA ARG A 4 4.40 8.62 -11.19
C ARG A 4 3.80 7.30 -10.75
N ILE A 5 2.62 7.36 -10.08
CA ILE A 5 1.93 6.18 -9.57
C ILE A 5 0.50 6.15 -10.11
N ASN A 6 0.12 5.02 -10.70
CA ASN A 6 -1.25 4.74 -11.12
C ASN A 6 -1.56 3.26 -10.81
N SER A 7 -1.97 2.98 -9.57
CA SER A 7 -2.15 1.63 -9.06
C SER A 7 -3.15 1.60 -7.90
N GLY A 8 -3.95 0.55 -7.84
CA GLY A 8 -4.85 0.27 -6.71
C GLY A 8 -4.13 -0.26 -5.45
N GLY A 9 -2.83 -0.49 -5.52
CA GLY A 9 -2.06 -1.08 -4.44
C GLY A 9 -1.67 -2.53 -4.71
N GLY A 10 -1.47 -3.30 -3.65
CA GLY A 10 -1.02 -4.68 -3.77
C GLY A 10 -0.58 -5.25 -2.41
N GLU A 11 0.34 -6.18 -2.46
CA GLU A 11 0.84 -6.94 -1.33
C GLU A 11 1.53 -6.04 -0.29
N ALA A 12 1.24 -6.28 1.00
CA ALA A 12 1.65 -5.40 2.09
C ALA A 12 3.18 -5.37 2.30
N TYR A 13 3.85 -6.51 2.18
CA TYR A 13 5.31 -6.59 2.33
C TYR A 13 6.03 -5.86 1.19
N ALA A 14 5.57 -6.05 -0.05
CA ALA A 14 6.13 -5.34 -1.21
C ALA A 14 5.94 -3.82 -1.06
N SER A 15 4.78 -3.39 -0.56
CA SER A 15 4.49 -1.97 -0.29
C SER A 15 5.44 -1.35 0.75
N GLU A 16 5.80 -2.09 1.80
CA GLU A 16 6.78 -1.65 2.80
C GLU A 16 8.19 -1.54 2.20
N GLN A 17 8.59 -2.50 1.34
CA GLN A 17 9.89 -2.43 0.65
C GLN A 17 9.97 -1.20 -0.27
N LEU A 18 8.90 -0.93 -1.03
CA LEU A 18 8.81 0.25 -1.90
C LEU A 18 8.80 1.54 -1.08
N TRP A 19 8.02 1.62 0.01
CA TRP A 19 8.06 2.75 0.93
C TRP A 19 9.47 3.03 1.45
N ARG A 20 10.19 1.98 1.86
CA ARG A 20 11.57 2.08 2.33
C ARG A 20 12.49 2.65 1.24
N ALA A 21 12.38 2.14 0.01
CA ALA A 21 13.18 2.60 -1.12
C ALA A 21 12.91 4.09 -1.42
N VAL A 22 11.63 4.50 -1.46
CA VAL A 22 11.22 5.90 -1.64
C VAL A 22 11.77 6.77 -0.52
N SER A 23 11.65 6.32 0.73
CA SER A 23 12.16 7.05 1.90
C SER A 23 13.69 7.23 1.87
N MET A 24 14.42 6.19 1.45
CA MET A 24 15.87 6.26 1.30
C MET A 24 16.28 7.21 0.16
N LEU A 25 15.56 7.16 -0.96
CA LEU A 25 15.79 8.08 -2.07
C LEU A 25 15.50 9.53 -1.65
N ASN A 26 14.41 9.75 -0.93
CA ASN A 26 14.01 11.08 -0.46
C ASN A 26 15.01 11.72 0.52
N LYS A 27 15.83 10.93 1.20
CA LYS A 27 16.95 11.44 2.01
C LYS A 27 18.09 12.02 1.16
N LYS A 28 18.25 11.52 -0.07
CA LYS A 28 19.31 11.94 -1.00
C LYS A 28 18.86 13.02 -1.96
N LYS A 29 17.65 12.92 -2.48
CA LYS A 29 17.06 13.83 -3.47
C LYS A 29 15.58 14.00 -3.17
N PRO A 30 15.00 15.20 -3.26
CA PRO A 30 13.56 15.37 -3.03
C PRO A 30 12.76 14.48 -4.00
N VAL A 31 11.86 13.68 -3.44
CA VAL A 31 10.92 12.83 -4.19
C VAL A 31 9.54 13.47 -4.14
N VAL A 32 8.96 13.70 -5.31
CA VAL A 32 7.57 14.14 -5.49
C VAL A 32 6.78 12.99 -6.08
N VAL A 33 5.69 12.60 -5.44
CA VAL A 33 4.74 11.65 -6.01
C VAL A 33 3.73 12.40 -6.86
N SER A 34 3.50 11.93 -8.09
CA SER A 34 2.43 12.34 -8.98
C SER A 34 1.43 11.20 -9.12
N MET A 35 0.26 11.34 -8.52
CA MET A 35 -0.79 10.33 -8.58
C MET A 35 -1.53 10.37 -9.91
N GLY A 36 -1.82 9.18 -10.47
CA GLY A 36 -2.65 9.00 -11.66
C GLY A 36 -4.14 9.02 -11.37
N GLY A 37 -4.92 8.29 -12.16
CA GLY A 37 -6.35 8.11 -11.92
C GLY A 37 -6.65 7.40 -10.60
N MET A 38 -5.77 6.47 -10.21
CA MET A 38 -5.85 5.78 -8.93
C MET A 38 -4.46 5.65 -8.29
N THR A 39 -4.38 5.93 -6.99
CA THR A 39 -3.20 5.65 -6.16
C THR A 39 -3.69 5.33 -4.75
N ALA A 40 -3.99 4.07 -4.49
CA ALA A 40 -4.70 3.64 -3.29
C ALA A 40 -4.00 2.48 -2.59
N SER A 41 -4.34 2.22 -1.33
CA SER A 41 -3.84 1.09 -0.54
C SER A 41 -2.29 1.01 -0.56
N GLY A 42 -1.68 -0.08 -0.98
CA GLY A 42 -0.23 -0.24 -1.07
C GLY A 42 0.48 0.84 -1.91
N ALA A 43 -0.17 1.38 -2.94
CA ALA A 43 0.34 2.49 -3.73
C ALA A 43 0.32 3.82 -2.96
N TYR A 44 -0.70 4.05 -2.15
CA TYR A 44 -0.73 5.17 -1.20
C TYR A 44 0.32 4.98 -0.10
N TYR A 45 0.46 3.76 0.43
CA TYR A 45 1.47 3.40 1.42
C TYR A 45 2.88 3.82 1.01
N MET A 46 3.32 3.40 -0.18
CA MET A 46 4.68 3.73 -0.65
C MET A 46 4.88 5.23 -0.88
N SER A 47 3.81 5.97 -1.18
CA SER A 47 3.84 7.43 -1.36
C SER A 47 4.22 8.18 -0.08
N MET A 48 4.02 7.56 1.08
CA MET A 48 4.31 8.17 2.39
C MET A 48 5.81 8.35 2.66
N GLY A 49 6.68 7.75 1.85
CA GLY A 49 8.12 7.98 1.88
C GLY A 49 8.58 9.26 1.16
N ALA A 50 7.71 9.91 0.39
CA ALA A 50 8.03 11.05 -0.45
C ALA A 50 8.02 12.38 0.33
N ARG A 51 8.69 13.39 -0.24
CA ARG A 51 8.72 14.77 0.27
C ARG A 51 7.42 15.51 0.02
N TYR A 52 6.75 15.22 -1.10
CA TYR A 52 5.55 15.90 -1.54
C TYR A 52 4.67 14.92 -2.33
N VAL A 53 3.38 14.94 -2.07
CA VAL A 53 2.41 14.06 -2.71
C VAL A 53 1.37 14.92 -3.41
N MET A 54 1.25 14.74 -4.73
CA MET A 54 0.34 15.49 -5.60
C MET A 54 -0.67 14.55 -6.24
N ALA A 55 -1.94 14.90 -6.19
CA ALA A 55 -3.04 14.18 -6.82
C ALA A 55 -3.75 15.06 -7.85
N GLN A 56 -4.44 14.47 -8.82
CA GLN A 56 -5.40 15.19 -9.62
C GLN A 56 -6.73 15.32 -8.86
N PRO A 57 -7.59 16.30 -9.16
CA PRO A 57 -8.87 16.47 -8.46
C PRO A 57 -9.71 15.19 -8.40
N THR A 58 -9.69 14.39 -9.46
CA THR A 58 -10.48 13.15 -9.64
C THR A 58 -9.69 11.87 -9.30
N THR A 59 -8.44 11.97 -8.83
CA THR A 59 -7.67 10.80 -8.41
C THR A 59 -8.40 10.06 -7.28
N LEU A 60 -8.57 8.75 -7.41
CA LEU A 60 -8.99 7.90 -6.31
C LEU A 60 -7.78 7.52 -5.46
N THR A 61 -7.81 7.85 -4.16
CA THR A 61 -6.69 7.62 -3.25
C THR A 61 -7.14 7.22 -1.84
N GLY A 62 -6.20 7.07 -0.92
CA GLY A 62 -6.49 6.57 0.42
C GLY A 62 -6.53 5.04 0.45
N SER A 63 -7.70 4.44 0.73
CA SER A 63 -7.83 3.00 0.98
C SER A 63 -6.80 2.51 2.00
N ILE A 64 -6.67 3.28 3.10
CA ILE A 64 -5.74 2.98 4.20
C ILE A 64 -6.35 1.84 5.00
N GLY A 65 -6.03 0.62 4.61
CA GLY A 65 -6.57 -0.59 5.18
C GLY A 65 -5.78 -1.82 4.73
N ILE A 66 -5.98 -2.91 5.45
CA ILE A 66 -5.40 -4.23 5.14
C ILE A 66 -6.51 -5.26 5.27
N PHE A 67 -6.54 -6.20 4.37
CA PHE A 67 -7.40 -7.37 4.45
C PHE A 67 -6.61 -8.62 4.06
N GLY A 68 -7.10 -9.78 4.50
CA GLY A 68 -6.65 -11.09 4.04
C GLY A 68 -7.84 -11.90 3.56
N ALA A 69 -7.64 -12.73 2.54
CA ALA A 69 -8.62 -13.72 2.10
C ALA A 69 -8.14 -15.11 2.50
N LEU A 70 -9.02 -15.88 3.12
CA LEU A 70 -8.77 -17.26 3.55
C LEU A 70 -9.77 -18.17 2.83
N PRO A 71 -9.47 -18.61 1.60
CA PRO A 71 -10.31 -19.57 0.94
C PRO A 71 -10.27 -20.92 1.70
N ASP A 72 -11.41 -21.59 1.77
CA ASP A 72 -11.53 -22.93 2.30
C ASP A 72 -12.21 -23.84 1.27
N TRP A 73 -11.42 -24.67 0.63
CA TRP A 73 -11.84 -25.66 -0.36
C TRP A 73 -11.84 -27.09 0.20
N SER A 74 -11.61 -27.24 1.52
CA SER A 74 -11.38 -28.55 2.14
C SER A 74 -12.57 -29.50 1.94
N ASP A 75 -13.80 -29.02 2.05
CA ASP A 75 -14.99 -29.86 1.79
C ASP A 75 -15.10 -30.26 0.31
N LEU A 76 -14.81 -29.36 -0.62
CA LEU A 76 -14.75 -29.70 -2.03
C LEU A 76 -13.75 -30.83 -2.26
N MET A 77 -12.55 -30.70 -1.73
CA MET A 77 -11.48 -31.67 -1.93
C MET A 77 -11.78 -33.01 -1.25
N THR A 78 -12.21 -32.98 0.01
CA THR A 78 -12.36 -34.21 0.80
C THR A 78 -13.73 -34.88 0.63
N GLN A 79 -14.83 -34.10 0.61
CA GLN A 79 -16.20 -34.63 0.57
C GLN A 79 -16.71 -34.86 -0.86
N LYS A 80 -16.37 -33.96 -1.80
CA LYS A 80 -16.91 -34.04 -3.16
C LYS A 80 -15.98 -34.79 -4.10
N LEU A 81 -14.68 -34.50 -4.05
CA LEU A 81 -13.67 -35.15 -4.91
C LEU A 81 -13.04 -36.40 -4.28
N GLY A 82 -13.31 -36.66 -3.00
CA GLY A 82 -12.88 -37.89 -2.31
C GLY A 82 -11.39 -37.98 -1.99
N PHE A 83 -10.63 -36.87 -2.06
CA PHE A 83 -9.22 -36.87 -1.69
C PHE A 83 -9.04 -37.21 -0.22
N LYS A 84 -8.04 -38.03 0.06
CA LYS A 84 -7.58 -38.36 1.41
C LYS A 84 -6.22 -37.74 1.63
N TYR A 85 -6.03 -37.07 2.75
CA TYR A 85 -4.79 -36.42 3.13
C TYR A 85 -4.26 -37.06 4.40
N ASP A 86 -2.95 -37.28 4.42
CA ASP A 86 -2.22 -37.64 5.62
C ASP A 86 -1.27 -36.49 5.97
N GLU A 87 -1.02 -36.26 7.26
CA GLU A 87 -0.29 -35.10 7.73
C GLU A 87 0.74 -35.48 8.78
N VAL A 88 2.01 -35.21 8.47
CA VAL A 88 3.10 -35.35 9.42
C VAL A 88 3.52 -33.96 9.90
N LYS A 89 3.49 -33.73 11.20
CA LYS A 89 3.78 -32.43 11.82
C LYS A 89 5.02 -32.47 12.67
N THR A 90 5.88 -31.48 12.53
CA THR A 90 7.01 -31.27 13.44
C THR A 90 6.64 -30.39 14.65
N ASN A 91 5.59 -29.62 14.53
CA ASN A 91 5.01 -28.79 15.59
C ASN A 91 3.53 -28.48 15.30
N ARG A 92 2.84 -27.82 16.26
CA ARG A 92 1.40 -27.59 16.23
C ARG A 92 0.92 -26.85 14.96
N HIS A 93 1.69 -25.90 14.44
CA HIS A 93 1.30 -25.05 13.32
C HIS A 93 2.11 -25.27 12.04
N SER A 94 2.87 -26.36 11.93
CA SER A 94 3.72 -26.63 10.76
C SER A 94 2.92 -26.85 9.46
N SER A 95 1.65 -27.24 9.58
CA SER A 95 0.73 -27.43 8.45
C SER A 95 -0.21 -26.23 8.18
N TYR A 96 0.09 -25.09 8.76
CA TYR A 96 -0.69 -23.87 8.57
C TYR A 96 -0.89 -23.51 7.08
N GLY A 97 0.12 -23.69 6.23
CA GLY A 97 0.04 -23.39 4.79
C GLY A 97 -0.86 -24.31 3.98
N THR A 98 -1.31 -25.45 4.53
CA THR A 98 -2.22 -26.39 3.85
C THR A 98 -3.66 -26.33 4.35
N ALA A 99 -3.92 -25.57 5.42
CA ALA A 99 -5.27 -25.31 5.91
C ALA A 99 -6.10 -24.61 4.84
N GLY A 100 -7.40 -24.89 4.79
CA GLY A 100 -8.29 -24.45 3.73
C GLY A 100 -8.24 -25.31 2.45
N SER A 101 -7.25 -26.20 2.32
CA SER A 101 -7.19 -27.16 1.21
C SER A 101 -7.38 -28.60 1.67
N THR A 102 -6.64 -29.02 2.68
CA THR A 102 -6.68 -30.39 3.22
C THR A 102 -7.62 -30.55 4.40
N ARG A 103 -7.87 -29.49 5.13
CA ARG A 103 -8.74 -29.39 6.30
C ARG A 103 -9.21 -27.96 6.50
N HIS A 104 -10.23 -27.76 7.31
CA HIS A 104 -10.67 -26.44 7.72
C HIS A 104 -9.60 -25.69 8.52
N TRP A 105 -9.67 -24.36 8.46
CA TRP A 105 -8.93 -23.47 9.34
C TRP A 105 -9.37 -23.65 10.79
N THR A 106 -8.44 -23.75 11.71
CA THR A 106 -8.78 -23.73 13.12
C THR A 106 -8.99 -22.29 13.62
N PRO A 107 -9.78 -22.06 14.68
CA PRO A 107 -9.96 -20.74 15.29
C PRO A 107 -8.63 -20.09 15.70
N GLU A 108 -7.66 -20.90 16.17
CA GLU A 108 -6.33 -20.41 16.53
C GLU A 108 -5.54 -19.91 15.31
N GLU A 109 -5.58 -20.63 14.20
CA GLU A 109 -4.92 -20.23 12.95
C GLU A 109 -5.55 -18.95 12.37
N ILE A 110 -6.88 -18.83 12.42
CA ILE A 110 -7.60 -17.59 12.06
C ILE A 110 -7.16 -16.45 12.98
N GLY A 111 -7.01 -16.71 14.27
CA GLY A 111 -6.53 -15.72 15.26
C GLY A 111 -5.10 -15.22 14.94
N ILE A 112 -4.21 -16.09 14.50
CA ILE A 112 -2.85 -15.73 14.07
C ILE A 112 -2.89 -14.80 12.86
N LEU A 113 -3.72 -15.12 11.86
CA LEU A 113 -3.92 -14.28 10.68
C LEU A 113 -4.50 -12.92 11.03
N GLN A 114 -5.54 -12.89 11.87
CA GLN A 114 -6.14 -11.64 12.32
C GLN A 114 -5.12 -10.76 13.05
N ALA A 115 -4.27 -11.36 13.89
CA ALA A 115 -3.20 -10.63 14.55
C ALA A 115 -2.18 -10.06 13.55
N ASN A 116 -1.89 -10.75 12.45
CA ASN A 116 -1.02 -10.25 11.38
C ASN A 116 -1.67 -9.06 10.65
N VAL A 117 -2.96 -9.17 10.30
CA VAL A 117 -3.72 -8.08 9.68
C VAL A 117 -3.73 -6.84 10.58
N ASN A 118 -3.99 -7.03 11.88
CA ASN A 118 -4.02 -5.93 12.85
C ASN A 118 -2.65 -5.22 12.97
N ARG A 119 -1.55 -5.99 13.01
CA ARG A 119 -0.18 -5.42 13.01
C ARG A 119 0.12 -4.66 11.73
N GLY A 120 -0.24 -5.23 10.59
CA GLY A 120 -0.05 -4.57 9.29
C GLY A 120 -0.85 -3.27 9.18
N TYR A 121 -2.09 -3.26 9.66
CA TYR A 121 -2.93 -2.06 9.68
C TYR A 121 -2.36 -0.99 10.62
N ALA A 122 -1.91 -1.37 11.80
CA ALA A 122 -1.25 -0.44 12.73
C ALA A 122 0.01 0.18 12.11
N LEU A 123 0.81 -0.62 11.39
CA LEU A 123 1.99 -0.14 10.68
C LEU A 123 1.60 0.83 9.55
N PHE A 124 0.57 0.51 8.76
CA PHE A 124 0.10 1.40 7.69
C PHE A 124 -0.32 2.76 8.24
N ARG A 125 -1.15 2.78 9.30
CA ARG A 125 -1.55 4.03 9.97
C ARG A 125 -0.34 4.83 10.44
N LYS A 126 0.66 4.15 11.03
CA LYS A 126 1.89 4.79 11.46
C LYS A 126 2.65 5.43 10.29
N ARG A 127 2.79 4.73 9.14
CA ARG A 127 3.45 5.28 7.95
C ARG A 127 2.72 6.52 7.42
N VAL A 128 1.38 6.49 7.45
CA VAL A 128 0.59 7.66 7.05
C VAL A 128 0.76 8.81 8.06
N ALA A 129 0.67 8.53 9.35
CA ALA A 129 0.87 9.52 10.40
C ALA A 129 2.23 10.22 10.28
N ASP A 130 3.30 9.44 10.11
CA ASP A 130 4.67 9.95 9.95
C ASP A 130 4.82 10.75 8.65
N GLY A 131 4.31 10.23 7.53
CA GLY A 131 4.42 10.86 6.21
C GLY A 131 3.56 12.10 6.04
N ARG A 132 2.39 12.14 6.68
CA ARG A 132 1.45 13.27 6.63
C ARG A 132 1.57 14.23 7.83
N LYS A 133 2.40 13.90 8.82
CA LYS A 133 2.55 14.64 10.09
C LYS A 133 1.21 14.84 10.80
N LEU A 134 0.42 13.78 10.85
CA LEU A 134 -0.88 13.73 11.51
C LEU A 134 -0.80 12.82 12.75
N PRO A 135 -1.59 13.09 13.80
CA PRO A 135 -1.79 12.12 14.88
C PRO A 135 -2.40 10.81 14.33
N VAL A 136 -2.00 9.66 14.90
CA VAL A 136 -2.51 8.34 14.47
C VAL A 136 -4.03 8.24 14.65
N GLU A 137 -4.57 8.89 15.67
CA GLU A 137 -6.01 8.94 15.96
C GLU A 137 -6.77 9.70 14.85
N GLN A 138 -6.19 10.76 14.31
CA GLN A 138 -6.77 11.47 13.17
C GLN A 138 -6.70 10.63 11.90
N VAL A 139 -5.60 9.91 11.70
CA VAL A 139 -5.47 8.96 10.58
C VAL A 139 -6.54 7.88 10.67
N GLU A 140 -6.81 7.34 11.86
CA GLU A 140 -7.86 6.33 12.06
C GLU A 140 -9.23 6.81 11.60
N GLN A 141 -9.59 8.06 11.86
CA GLN A 141 -10.89 8.63 11.47
C GLN A 141 -11.10 8.69 9.95
N ILE A 142 -10.02 8.77 9.17
CA ILE A 142 -10.04 8.88 7.70
C ILE A 142 -9.52 7.61 6.99
N ALA A 143 -9.13 6.59 7.76
CA ALA A 143 -8.64 5.29 7.29
C ALA A 143 -9.76 4.24 7.17
N GLN A 144 -9.55 3.03 7.67
CA GLN A 144 -10.50 1.90 7.65
C GLN A 144 -10.91 1.50 6.23
N GLY A 145 -9.97 1.61 5.28
CA GLY A 145 -10.21 1.26 3.88
C GLY A 145 -11.00 2.30 3.07
N ARG A 146 -11.35 3.45 3.65
CA ARG A 146 -12.07 4.50 2.91
C ARG A 146 -11.27 5.04 1.76
N VAL A 147 -11.96 5.30 0.65
CA VAL A 147 -11.41 5.88 -0.58
C VAL A 147 -11.87 7.33 -0.69
N TRP A 148 -10.99 8.19 -1.16
CA TRP A 148 -11.20 9.62 -1.26
C TRP A 148 -10.90 10.10 -2.68
N LEU A 149 -11.64 11.10 -3.17
CA LEU A 149 -11.24 11.87 -4.32
C LEU A 149 -10.04 12.78 -3.97
N GLY A 150 -9.23 13.13 -4.97
CA GLY A 150 -8.06 13.99 -4.75
C GLY A 150 -8.41 15.33 -4.08
N THR A 151 -9.56 15.93 -4.43
CA THR A 151 -10.07 17.14 -3.79
C THR A 151 -10.31 16.95 -2.28
N ASP A 152 -10.96 15.86 -1.91
CA ASP A 152 -11.26 15.53 -0.51
C ASP A 152 -9.97 15.13 0.23
N ALA A 153 -9.13 14.34 -0.41
CA ALA A 153 -7.82 13.96 0.12
C ALA A 153 -6.95 15.17 0.44
N LYS A 154 -7.03 16.25 -0.36
CA LYS A 154 -6.36 17.51 -0.07
C LYS A 154 -6.94 18.19 1.17
N SER A 155 -8.25 18.25 1.31
CA SER A 155 -8.92 18.90 2.44
C SER A 155 -8.62 18.22 3.79
N ILE A 156 -8.51 16.88 3.77
CA ILE A 156 -8.18 16.06 4.95
C ILE A 156 -6.67 15.77 5.09
N LYS A 157 -5.81 16.45 4.32
CA LYS A 157 -4.35 16.39 4.37
C LYS A 157 -3.73 15.05 3.98
N LEU A 158 -4.42 14.21 3.24
CA LEU A 158 -3.84 12.96 2.69
C LEU A 158 -2.90 13.21 1.51
N VAL A 159 -3.02 14.37 0.84
CA VAL A 159 -2.09 14.85 -0.19
C VAL A 159 -1.67 16.28 0.07
N ASP A 160 -0.53 16.72 -0.52
CA ASP A 160 0.03 18.06 -0.30
C ASP A 160 -0.53 19.08 -1.29
N GLY A 161 -0.92 18.64 -2.48
CA GLY A 161 -1.42 19.55 -3.52
C GLY A 161 -2.24 18.83 -4.58
N LEU A 162 -2.94 19.63 -5.36
CA LEU A 162 -3.62 19.19 -6.57
C LEU A 162 -2.81 19.65 -7.78
N GLY A 163 -2.70 18.78 -8.79
CA GLY A 163 -1.98 19.06 -10.03
C GLY A 163 -1.73 17.81 -10.85
N ASN A 164 -1.20 18.00 -12.03
CA ASN A 164 -0.86 16.97 -13.00
C ASN A 164 0.65 16.58 -12.93
N LEU A 165 1.12 15.79 -13.90
CA LEU A 165 2.52 15.36 -13.95
C LEU A 165 3.49 16.53 -14.13
N ASN A 166 3.14 17.51 -14.98
CA ASN A 166 4.01 18.67 -15.24
C ASN A 166 4.14 19.54 -13.98
N ASP A 167 3.05 19.70 -13.22
CA ASP A 167 3.07 20.40 -11.94
C ASP A 167 3.97 19.67 -10.92
N ALA A 168 3.96 18.35 -10.92
CA ALA A 168 4.83 17.55 -10.07
C ALA A 168 6.32 17.67 -10.47
N ILE A 169 6.61 17.74 -11.78
CA ILE A 169 7.97 17.99 -12.29
C ILE A 169 8.46 19.37 -11.85
N ALA A 170 7.65 20.40 -12.06
CA ALA A 170 7.97 21.76 -11.61
C ALA A 170 8.18 21.82 -10.10
N LYS A 171 7.33 21.12 -9.33
CA LYS A 171 7.48 21.01 -7.86
C LYS A 171 8.78 20.32 -7.47
N ALA A 172 9.17 19.27 -8.17
CA ALA A 172 10.44 18.57 -7.90
C ALA A 172 11.64 19.46 -8.21
N ALA A 173 11.63 20.23 -9.29
CA ALA A 173 12.66 21.21 -9.62
C ALA A 173 12.77 22.30 -8.55
N GLN A 174 11.61 22.85 -8.12
CA GLN A 174 11.54 23.83 -7.04
C GLN A 174 12.17 23.29 -5.74
N LEU A 175 11.81 22.06 -5.32
CA LEU A 175 12.36 21.45 -4.11
C LEU A 175 13.84 21.13 -4.21
N ALA A 176 14.33 20.85 -5.42
CA ALA A 176 15.74 20.60 -5.71
C ALA A 176 16.53 21.92 -5.93
N LYS A 177 15.85 23.07 -5.99
CA LYS A 177 16.44 24.39 -6.27
C LYS A 177 17.18 24.44 -7.61
N ILE A 178 16.61 23.85 -8.65
CA ILE A 178 17.13 23.86 -10.02
C ILE A 178 16.14 24.61 -10.94
N SER A 179 16.66 25.45 -11.83
CA SER A 179 15.86 26.25 -12.78
C SER A 179 15.97 25.76 -14.22
N ASP A 180 17.08 25.13 -14.56
CA ASP A 180 17.31 24.53 -15.88
C ASP A 180 17.46 23.03 -15.72
N TYR A 181 16.57 22.25 -16.38
CA TYR A 181 16.52 20.81 -16.26
C TYR A 181 15.90 20.15 -17.49
N GLY A 182 16.42 18.98 -17.85
CA GLY A 182 15.77 18.02 -18.71
C GLY A 182 15.07 16.93 -17.88
N THR A 183 14.18 16.19 -18.51
CA THR A 183 13.53 15.02 -17.91
C THR A 183 13.96 13.75 -18.64
N GLN A 184 14.19 12.70 -17.87
CA GLN A 184 14.41 11.35 -18.40
C GLN A 184 13.49 10.39 -17.68
N GLU A 185 12.80 9.55 -18.46
CA GLU A 185 11.85 8.56 -17.95
C GLU A 185 12.55 7.22 -17.65
N TYR A 186 12.13 6.58 -16.59
CA TYR A 186 12.56 5.25 -16.16
C TYR A 186 11.35 4.41 -15.74
N PRO A 187 11.27 3.12 -16.14
CA PRO A 187 12.12 2.49 -17.17
C PRO A 187 11.94 3.19 -18.50
N ALA A 188 12.94 3.11 -19.36
CA ALA A 188 12.76 3.55 -20.74
C ALA A 188 11.58 2.77 -21.35
N SER A 189 10.70 3.46 -22.07
CA SER A 189 9.64 2.81 -22.83
C SER A 189 10.29 1.75 -23.72
N ALA A 190 9.80 0.51 -23.65
CA ALA A 190 10.15 -0.49 -24.66
C ALA A 190 9.54 0.00 -25.99
N ASP A 191 10.39 0.29 -26.97
CA ASP A 191 10.00 0.57 -28.35
C ASP A 191 9.31 -0.65 -28.97
#